data_6a8c97c3878d64a14ac44012627d9de2
#
_entry.id   6a8c97c3878d64a14ac44012627d9de2
#
_cell.length_a   1.000
_cell.length_b   1.000
_cell.length_c   1.000
_cell.angle_alpha   90.00
_cell.angle_beta   90.00
_cell.angle_gamma   90.00
#
_symmetry.space_group_name_H-M   'P 1'
#
loop_
_entity.id
_entity.type
_entity.pdbx_description
1 polymer ?
#
loop_
_entity_poly.entity_id
_entity_poly.type
_entity_poly.pdbx_seq_one_letter_code
_entity_poly.pdbx_strand_id
1 'polypeptide(L)'
;MKKILVALTLLASALTSHAQERRVQNRPYTDLRDFHFGVLVGTHLQDLELNNVGPQMVDLGDGNGMVQKIVSADQDRWDAGFTVGVLGELRINSTFQLRMAPAMYFGTRHLTFRNITDLNAQGEPTEQVQDLKTAYVSCAFDLIAAAPRFNNHRPYVILGLNPMLNLSGKSNDYIKLKHSDVFLEVGLGCDFYLPYFKLRPELKFMYSLINSLDKNHSKNLQDKNMLMYTNSVNETRAKMIALTFYFE
;
A
#
# COMPACT_ATOMS: atom_id res chain seq x y z
N MET A 1 -16.75 -16.44 -19.51
CA MET A 1 -17.87 -16.19 -18.55
C MET A 1 -18.43 -17.48 -17.94
N LYS A 2 -18.85 -18.51 -18.70
CA LYS A 2 -19.41 -19.77 -18.13
C LYS A 2 -18.47 -20.49 -17.15
N LYS A 3 -17.15 -20.54 -17.42
CA LYS A 3 -16.16 -21.17 -16.52
C LYS A 3 -15.98 -20.44 -15.20
N ILE A 4 -16.09 -19.10 -15.20
CA ILE A 4 -16.02 -18.28 -13.97
C ILE A 4 -17.28 -18.46 -13.12
N LEU A 5 -18.45 -18.56 -13.75
CA LEU A 5 -19.70 -18.80 -13.05
C LEU A 5 -19.73 -20.19 -12.38
N VAL A 6 -19.22 -21.22 -13.05
CA VAL A 6 -19.08 -22.57 -12.49
C VAL A 6 -18.07 -22.58 -11.32
N ALA A 7 -16.97 -21.86 -11.42
CA ALA A 7 -15.99 -21.75 -10.32
C ALA A 7 -16.60 -21.04 -9.10
N LEU A 8 -17.38 -19.97 -9.32
CA LEU A 8 -18.07 -19.24 -8.26
C LEU A 8 -19.16 -20.09 -7.58
N THR A 9 -19.92 -20.89 -8.34
CA THR A 9 -20.93 -21.78 -7.78
C THR A 9 -20.31 -22.94 -7.00
N LEU A 10 -19.18 -23.50 -7.46
CA LEU A 10 -18.42 -24.51 -6.72
C LEU A 10 -17.83 -23.95 -5.43
N LEU A 11 -17.31 -22.71 -5.45
CA LEU A 11 -16.82 -22.04 -4.26
C LEU A 11 -17.94 -21.74 -3.26
N ALA A 12 -19.11 -21.32 -3.73
CA ALA A 12 -20.29 -21.09 -2.90
C ALA A 12 -20.83 -22.38 -2.27
N SER A 13 -20.83 -23.50 -3.00
CA SER A 13 -21.28 -24.80 -2.46
C SER A 13 -20.30 -25.39 -1.43
N ALA A 14 -18.98 -25.13 -1.58
CA ALA A 14 -17.99 -25.54 -0.60
C ALA A 14 -18.15 -24.80 0.74
N LEU A 15 -18.65 -23.57 0.73
CA LEU A 15 -18.92 -22.77 1.93
C LEU A 15 -20.16 -23.23 2.71
N THR A 16 -21.11 -23.94 2.08
CA THR A 16 -22.36 -24.39 2.72
C THR A 16 -22.27 -25.76 3.40
N SER A 17 -21.25 -26.56 3.08
CA SER A 17 -21.17 -27.96 3.56
C SER A 17 -20.79 -28.15 5.04
N HIS A 18 -20.40 -27.08 5.76
CA HIS A 18 -19.98 -27.17 7.18
C HIS A 18 -20.98 -26.57 8.19
N ALA A 19 -22.21 -26.29 7.78
CA ALA A 19 -23.16 -25.50 8.58
C ALA A 19 -23.75 -26.22 9.82
N GLN A 20 -23.45 -27.48 10.09
CA GLN A 20 -24.17 -28.24 11.14
C GLN A 20 -23.30 -28.80 12.29
N GLU A 21 -21.99 -28.69 12.27
CA GLU A 21 -21.18 -29.11 13.42
C GLU A 21 -21.19 -28.05 14.52
N ARG A 22 -21.83 -28.34 15.66
CA ARG A 22 -21.68 -27.57 16.89
C ARG A 22 -20.28 -27.77 17.45
N ARG A 23 -19.34 -26.91 17.08
CA ARG A 23 -18.00 -26.88 17.68
C ARG A 23 -18.03 -26.10 19.00
N VAL A 24 -17.17 -26.50 19.94
CA VAL A 24 -16.96 -25.73 21.16
C VAL A 24 -16.49 -24.32 20.79
N GLN A 25 -17.19 -23.31 21.31
CA GLN A 25 -16.80 -21.92 21.10
C GLN A 25 -15.56 -21.59 21.94
N ASN A 26 -14.47 -21.30 21.29
CA ASN A 26 -13.27 -20.80 21.96
C ASN A 26 -13.48 -19.34 22.38
N ARG A 27 -13.05 -18.97 23.60
CA ARG A 27 -13.11 -17.58 24.11
C ARG A 27 -14.51 -16.95 23.94
N PRO A 28 -15.57 -17.52 24.51
CA PRO A 28 -16.96 -17.14 24.20
C PRO A 28 -17.31 -15.69 24.54
N TYR A 29 -16.62 -15.08 25.52
CA TYR A 29 -16.89 -13.73 26.01
C TYR A 29 -15.93 -12.67 25.46
N THR A 30 -15.04 -13.02 24.54
CA THR A 30 -14.00 -12.10 24.07
C THR A 30 -14.61 -10.91 23.33
N ASP A 31 -15.66 -11.13 22.52
CA ASP A 31 -16.33 -10.07 21.76
C ASP A 31 -17.19 -9.13 22.59
N LEU A 32 -17.38 -9.43 23.89
CA LEU A 32 -18.10 -8.57 24.82
C LEU A 32 -17.21 -7.53 25.50
N ARG A 33 -15.90 -7.65 25.36
CA ARG A 33 -14.95 -6.68 25.92
C ARG A 33 -15.05 -5.37 25.14
N ASP A 34 -14.97 -4.24 25.86
CA ASP A 34 -15.04 -2.91 25.26
C ASP A 34 -13.74 -2.57 24.51
N PHE A 35 -12.59 -3.04 25.03
CA PHE A 35 -11.27 -2.80 24.46
C PHE A 35 -10.55 -4.09 24.13
N HIS A 36 -9.88 -4.07 22.96
CA HIS A 36 -8.98 -5.11 22.49
C HIS A 36 -7.62 -4.50 22.19
N PHE A 37 -6.58 -5.23 22.48
CA PHE A 37 -5.20 -4.88 22.15
C PHE A 37 -4.53 -6.05 21.51
N GLY A 38 -3.60 -5.78 20.61
CA GLY A 38 -2.86 -6.83 19.94
C GLY A 38 -1.65 -6.28 19.19
N VAL A 39 -1.00 -7.20 18.51
CA VAL A 39 0.13 -6.91 17.64
C VAL A 39 -0.23 -7.29 16.22
N LEU A 40 0.41 -6.65 15.25
CA LEU A 40 0.23 -6.95 13.84
C LEU A 40 1.58 -7.19 13.17
N VAL A 41 1.59 -8.15 12.27
CA VAL A 41 2.67 -8.38 11.32
C VAL A 41 2.07 -8.66 9.95
N GLY A 42 2.74 -8.24 8.91
CA GLY A 42 2.22 -8.44 7.57
C GLY A 42 3.26 -8.22 6.49
N THR A 43 2.83 -8.52 5.28
CA THR A 43 3.54 -8.17 4.06
C THR A 43 2.64 -7.28 3.21
N HIS A 44 3.24 -6.44 2.40
CA HIS A 44 2.51 -5.63 1.44
C HIS A 44 3.22 -5.61 0.09
N LEU A 45 2.43 -5.47 -0.95
CA LEU A 45 2.88 -5.12 -2.29
C LEU A 45 2.62 -3.64 -2.48
N GLN A 46 3.60 -2.92 -3.01
CA GLN A 46 3.52 -1.47 -3.22
C GLN A 46 3.80 -1.14 -4.68
N ASP A 47 3.04 -0.18 -5.19
CA ASP A 47 3.12 0.35 -6.53
C ASP A 47 3.01 1.86 -6.51
N LEU A 48 3.57 2.51 -7.52
CA LEU A 48 3.54 3.96 -7.67
C LEU A 48 2.99 4.31 -9.05
N GLU A 49 1.80 4.87 -9.08
CA GLU A 49 1.21 5.40 -10.29
C GLU A 49 1.89 6.72 -10.64
N LEU A 50 2.55 6.77 -11.78
CA LEU A 50 3.33 7.91 -12.26
C LEU A 50 2.62 8.57 -13.44
N ASN A 51 2.32 9.86 -13.33
CA ASN A 51 1.76 10.64 -14.43
C ASN A 51 2.89 11.40 -15.15
N ASN A 52 3.31 10.85 -16.28
CA ASN A 52 4.41 11.39 -17.07
C ASN A 52 4.00 12.67 -17.81
N VAL A 53 4.91 13.67 -17.85
CA VAL A 53 4.69 14.97 -18.50
C VAL A 53 4.78 14.87 -20.02
N GLY A 54 5.56 13.91 -20.54
CA GLY A 54 5.87 13.80 -21.96
C GLY A 54 7.02 14.72 -22.42
N PRO A 55 6.94 15.37 -23.60
CA PRO A 55 7.99 16.25 -24.08
C PRO A 55 8.23 17.44 -23.14
N GLN A 56 9.46 17.64 -22.69
CA GLN A 56 9.87 18.70 -21.78
C GLN A 56 11.10 19.43 -22.31
N MET A 57 11.18 20.74 -22.06
CA MET A 57 12.35 21.55 -22.35
C MET A 57 13.23 21.62 -21.10
N VAL A 58 14.45 21.14 -21.16
CA VAL A 58 15.39 21.06 -20.04
C VAL A 58 16.70 21.77 -20.40
N ASP A 59 17.18 22.63 -19.51
CA ASP A 59 18.52 23.19 -19.56
C ASP A 59 19.47 22.26 -18.79
N LEU A 60 20.33 21.57 -19.53
CA LEU A 60 21.34 20.65 -18.98
C LEU A 60 22.58 21.39 -18.43
N GLY A 61 22.66 22.70 -18.63
CA GLY A 61 23.78 23.51 -18.14
C GLY A 61 25.09 23.34 -18.93
N ASP A 62 25.02 22.70 -20.09
CA ASP A 62 26.16 22.46 -21.01
C ASP A 62 26.44 23.65 -21.96
N GLY A 63 25.70 24.74 -21.82
CA GLY A 63 25.82 25.94 -22.67
C GLY A 63 25.08 25.86 -24.01
N ASN A 64 24.47 24.72 -24.35
CA ASN A 64 23.73 24.52 -25.59
C ASN A 64 22.27 25.03 -25.55
N GLY A 65 21.85 25.60 -24.41
CA GLY A 65 20.52 26.11 -24.18
C GLY A 65 19.50 25.02 -23.82
N MET A 66 18.21 25.31 -24.04
CA MET A 66 17.14 24.36 -23.74
C MET A 66 17.04 23.28 -24.81
N VAL A 67 17.07 22.02 -24.39
CA VAL A 67 16.93 20.84 -25.25
C VAL A 67 15.62 20.13 -24.94
N GLN A 68 14.91 19.69 -25.98
CA GLN A 68 13.71 18.89 -25.79
C GLN A 68 14.09 17.44 -25.45
N LYS A 69 13.59 16.95 -24.32
CA LYS A 69 13.76 15.56 -23.86
C LYS A 69 12.41 14.92 -23.58
N ILE A 70 12.31 13.63 -23.86
CA ILE A 70 11.14 12.80 -23.56
C ILE A 70 11.61 11.66 -22.66
N VAL A 71 11.20 11.73 -21.39
CA VAL A 71 11.53 10.69 -20.39
C VAL A 71 10.22 10.13 -19.85
N SER A 72 10.08 8.82 -19.89
CA SER A 72 9.01 8.07 -19.27
C SER A 72 9.52 7.40 -17.99
N ALA A 73 8.85 7.61 -16.89
CA ALA A 73 9.12 6.95 -15.62
C ALA A 73 8.01 5.94 -15.32
N ASP A 74 8.37 4.74 -14.89
CA ASP A 74 7.42 3.68 -14.52
C ASP A 74 7.98 2.82 -13.39
N GLN A 75 7.06 2.20 -12.64
CA GLN A 75 7.37 1.11 -11.73
C GLN A 75 6.94 -0.19 -12.41
N ASP A 76 7.86 -0.87 -13.07
CA ASP A 76 7.57 -2.02 -13.96
C ASP A 76 6.95 -3.21 -13.21
N ARG A 77 7.01 -3.24 -11.88
CA ARG A 77 6.50 -4.34 -11.04
C ARG A 77 6.05 -3.87 -9.67
N TRP A 78 5.15 -4.63 -9.07
CA TRP A 78 4.82 -4.49 -7.66
C TRP A 78 5.97 -4.98 -6.79
N ASP A 79 6.43 -4.15 -5.88
CA ASP A 79 7.52 -4.46 -4.96
C ASP A 79 6.99 -4.86 -3.59
N ALA A 80 7.58 -5.92 -3.03
CA ALA A 80 7.20 -6.43 -1.74
C ALA A 80 7.85 -5.66 -0.59
N GLY A 81 7.11 -5.55 0.51
CA GLY A 81 7.58 -4.98 1.76
C GLY A 81 7.00 -5.73 2.96
N PHE A 82 7.36 -5.30 4.15
CA PHE A 82 6.83 -5.88 5.38
C PHE A 82 6.31 -4.78 6.33
N THR A 83 5.38 -5.19 7.20
CA THR A 83 4.68 -4.30 8.11
C THR A 83 4.66 -4.90 9.50
N VAL A 84 4.93 -4.09 10.50
CA VAL A 84 4.83 -4.47 11.91
C VAL A 84 4.18 -3.33 12.70
N GLY A 85 3.42 -3.68 13.72
CA GLY A 85 2.76 -2.65 14.53
C GLY A 85 1.98 -3.24 15.69
N VAL A 86 1.17 -2.39 16.28
CA VAL A 86 0.25 -2.74 17.36
C VAL A 86 -1.15 -2.25 17.01
N LEU A 87 -2.15 -2.74 17.69
CA LEU A 87 -3.51 -2.28 17.54
C LEU A 87 -4.17 -2.03 18.88
N GLY A 88 -5.06 -1.05 18.90
CA GLY A 88 -6.07 -0.85 19.91
C GLY A 88 -7.43 -0.78 19.22
N GLU A 89 -8.41 -1.52 19.72
CA GLU A 89 -9.75 -1.58 19.14
C GLU A 89 -10.78 -1.31 20.20
N LEU A 90 -11.72 -0.41 19.89
CA LEU A 90 -12.86 -0.07 20.71
C LEU A 90 -14.12 -0.66 20.11
N ARG A 91 -14.85 -1.44 20.88
CA ARG A 91 -16.16 -1.94 20.50
C ARG A 91 -17.21 -0.85 20.65
N ILE A 92 -17.88 -0.50 19.55
CA ILE A 92 -19.02 0.44 19.57
C ILE A 92 -20.32 -0.33 19.87
N ASN A 93 -20.51 -1.45 19.16
CA ASN A 93 -21.66 -2.35 19.34
C ASN A 93 -21.31 -3.79 18.87
N SER A 94 -22.32 -4.65 18.75
CA SER A 94 -22.12 -6.02 18.29
C SER A 94 -21.62 -6.15 16.84
N THR A 95 -21.77 -5.10 16.02
CA THR A 95 -21.44 -5.11 14.59
C THR A 95 -20.27 -4.20 14.29
N PHE A 96 -20.19 -3.03 14.92
CA PHE A 96 -19.20 -2.01 14.61
C PHE A 96 -18.12 -1.89 15.68
N GLN A 97 -16.88 -1.77 15.20
CA GLN A 97 -15.69 -1.55 16.01
C GLN A 97 -14.86 -0.44 15.38
N LEU A 98 -14.19 0.35 16.18
CA LEU A 98 -13.24 1.38 15.79
C LEU A 98 -11.85 0.92 16.18
N ARG A 99 -10.94 0.84 15.22
CA ARG A 99 -9.55 0.43 15.43
C ARG A 99 -8.61 1.59 15.18
N MET A 100 -7.62 1.69 16.03
CA MET A 100 -6.42 2.50 15.83
C MET A 100 -5.22 1.54 15.76
N ALA A 101 -4.48 1.58 14.65
CA ALA A 101 -3.38 0.66 14.41
C ALA A 101 -2.11 1.41 14.00
N PRO A 102 -1.30 1.88 14.99
CA PRO A 102 0.01 2.40 14.70
C PRO A 102 0.93 1.28 14.18
N ALA A 103 1.59 1.55 13.04
CA ALA A 103 2.41 0.57 12.34
C ALA A 103 3.57 1.20 11.59
N MET A 104 4.57 0.39 11.28
CA MET A 104 5.69 0.74 10.40
C MET A 104 5.65 -0.14 9.15
N TYR A 105 5.86 0.50 7.99
CA TYR A 105 5.93 -0.16 6.70
C TYR A 105 7.31 0.03 6.12
N PHE A 106 7.95 -1.06 5.71
CA PHE A 106 9.30 -1.05 5.14
C PHE A 106 9.30 -1.75 3.78
N GLY A 107 9.95 -1.13 2.81
CA GLY A 107 10.09 -1.70 1.47
C GLY A 107 11.06 -0.94 0.60
N THR A 108 11.18 -1.36 -0.64
CA THR A 108 11.94 -0.66 -1.69
C THR A 108 11.10 -0.69 -2.95
N ARG A 109 11.00 0.42 -3.67
CA ARG A 109 10.36 0.52 -4.98
C ARG A 109 11.43 0.69 -6.05
N HIS A 110 11.29 -0.05 -7.14
CA HIS A 110 12.21 0.02 -8.27
C HIS A 110 11.56 0.87 -9.36
N LEU A 111 12.12 2.05 -9.62
CA LEU A 111 11.66 2.96 -10.65
C LEU A 111 12.59 2.90 -11.83
N THR A 112 12.04 2.75 -13.03
CA THR A 112 12.77 2.75 -14.30
C THR A 112 12.42 4.00 -15.09
N PHE A 113 13.42 4.78 -15.46
CA PHE A 113 13.32 5.95 -16.31
C PHE A 113 13.85 5.61 -17.70
N ARG A 114 13.02 5.74 -18.73
CA ARG A 114 13.37 5.50 -20.12
C ARG A 114 13.45 6.83 -20.86
N ASN A 115 14.64 7.22 -21.26
CA ASN A 115 14.85 8.40 -22.08
C ASN A 115 14.71 8.04 -23.56
N ILE A 116 13.59 8.42 -24.16
CA ILE A 116 13.23 8.08 -25.55
C ILE A 116 14.00 8.94 -26.56
N THR A 117 14.51 10.10 -26.11
CA THR A 117 15.25 11.03 -27.00
C THR A 117 16.69 10.59 -27.19
N ASP A 118 17.33 10.07 -26.16
CA ASP A 118 18.73 9.63 -26.21
C ASP A 118 18.77 8.11 -26.36
N LEU A 119 19.20 7.67 -27.55
CA LEU A 119 19.33 6.25 -27.85
C LEU A 119 20.74 5.76 -27.51
N ASN A 120 20.85 4.52 -27.04
CA ASN A 120 22.11 3.84 -26.84
C ASN A 120 22.76 3.43 -28.19
N ALA A 121 23.95 2.84 -28.15
CA ALA A 121 24.66 2.38 -29.35
C ALA A 121 23.89 1.29 -30.14
N GLN A 122 22.90 0.66 -29.55
CA GLN A 122 22.04 -0.35 -30.15
C GLN A 122 20.73 0.24 -30.70
N GLY A 123 20.50 1.55 -30.57
CA GLY A 123 19.29 2.24 -31.00
C GLY A 123 18.09 2.09 -30.04
N GLU A 124 18.34 1.66 -28.82
CA GLU A 124 17.30 1.53 -27.76
C GLU A 124 17.32 2.75 -26.83
N PRO A 125 16.18 3.10 -26.18
CA PRO A 125 16.11 4.15 -25.19
C PRO A 125 17.11 3.95 -24.05
N THR A 126 17.77 5.02 -23.62
CA THR A 126 18.65 4.95 -22.45
C THR A 126 17.83 4.80 -21.18
N GLU A 127 18.13 3.76 -20.39
CA GLU A 127 17.44 3.48 -19.14
C GLU A 127 18.27 3.88 -17.93
N GLN A 128 17.59 4.44 -16.92
CA GLN A 128 18.14 4.71 -15.58
C GLN A 128 17.21 4.09 -14.54
N VAL A 129 17.78 3.44 -13.53
CA VAL A 129 17.04 2.79 -12.48
C VAL A 129 17.29 3.50 -11.15
N GLN A 130 16.23 3.67 -10.37
CA GLN A 130 16.30 4.21 -9.02
C GLN A 130 15.62 3.26 -8.03
N ASP A 131 16.36 2.87 -7.00
CA ASP A 131 15.83 2.14 -5.85
C ASP A 131 15.35 3.13 -4.79
N LEU A 132 14.06 3.36 -4.75
CA LEU A 132 13.43 4.24 -3.77
C LEU A 132 13.09 3.44 -2.51
N LYS A 133 13.94 3.54 -1.49
CA LYS A 133 13.67 2.95 -0.17
C LYS A 133 12.47 3.65 0.46
N THR A 134 11.57 2.88 1.04
CA THR A 134 10.37 3.37 1.71
C THR A 134 10.36 2.91 3.16
N ALA A 135 10.21 3.84 4.08
CA ALA A 135 9.99 3.60 5.49
C ALA A 135 8.90 4.56 5.96
N TYR A 136 7.69 4.03 6.22
CA TYR A 136 6.56 4.82 6.70
C TYR A 136 6.27 4.49 8.15
N VAL A 137 6.00 5.53 8.94
CA VAL A 137 5.31 5.42 10.22
C VAL A 137 3.87 5.83 9.97
N SER A 138 2.93 5.02 10.39
CA SER A 138 1.51 5.22 10.13
C SER A 138 0.68 5.04 11.40
N CYS A 139 -0.55 5.54 11.35
CA CYS A 139 -1.55 5.27 12.37
C CYS A 139 -2.91 5.13 11.68
N ALA A 140 -3.29 3.91 11.33
CA ALA A 140 -4.57 3.65 10.67
C ALA A 140 -5.74 3.84 11.65
N PHE A 141 -6.82 4.43 11.15
CA PHE A 141 -8.12 4.57 11.82
C PHE A 141 -9.16 3.84 10.99
N ASP A 142 -9.52 2.66 11.43
CA ASP A 142 -10.38 1.73 10.72
C ASP A 142 -11.75 1.60 11.39
N LEU A 143 -12.81 1.76 10.62
CA LEU A 143 -14.14 1.31 10.99
C LEU A 143 -14.33 -0.12 10.48
N ILE A 144 -14.61 -1.03 11.39
CA ILE A 144 -14.82 -2.45 11.12
C ILE A 144 -16.30 -2.73 11.25
N ALA A 145 -16.88 -3.35 10.22
CA ALA A 145 -18.24 -3.88 10.26
C ALA A 145 -18.18 -5.41 10.20
N ALA A 146 -18.45 -6.05 11.36
CA ALA A 146 -18.31 -7.48 11.53
C ALA A 146 -19.66 -8.17 11.53
N ALA A 147 -19.75 -9.32 10.85
CA ALA A 147 -20.90 -10.19 10.88
C ALA A 147 -21.08 -10.83 12.27
N PRO A 148 -22.24 -11.41 12.58
CA PRO A 148 -22.38 -12.26 13.75
C PRO A 148 -21.38 -13.43 13.72
N ARG A 149 -20.84 -13.76 14.89
CA ARG A 149 -19.91 -14.86 15.02
C ARG A 149 -20.61 -16.20 14.70
N PHE A 150 -19.98 -16.96 13.84
CA PHE A 150 -20.41 -18.32 13.50
C PHE A 150 -19.34 -19.32 13.98
N ASN A 151 -19.67 -20.10 15.00
CA ASN A 151 -18.71 -21.00 15.69
C ASN A 151 -17.43 -20.24 16.13
N ASN A 152 -16.31 -20.50 15.44
CA ASN A 152 -15.02 -19.89 15.74
C ASN A 152 -14.52 -18.97 14.62
N HIS A 153 -15.46 -18.44 13.78
CA HIS A 153 -15.14 -17.51 12.71
C HIS A 153 -16.06 -16.30 12.75
N ARG A 154 -15.55 -15.15 12.39
CA ARG A 154 -16.30 -13.91 12.29
C ARG A 154 -15.75 -13.06 11.15
N PRO A 155 -16.34 -13.13 9.94
CA PRO A 155 -15.93 -12.30 8.83
C PRO A 155 -16.32 -10.84 9.06
N TYR A 156 -15.54 -9.91 8.51
CA TYR A 156 -15.77 -8.49 8.60
C TYR A 156 -15.21 -7.74 7.38
N VAL A 157 -15.70 -6.53 7.20
CA VAL A 157 -15.21 -5.56 6.22
C VAL A 157 -14.60 -4.37 6.96
N ILE A 158 -13.66 -3.72 6.29
CA ILE A 158 -12.89 -2.60 6.84
C ILE A 158 -12.98 -1.44 5.88
N LEU A 159 -13.18 -0.25 6.44
CA LEU A 159 -13.01 1.03 5.76
C LEU A 159 -12.26 1.96 6.70
N GLY A 160 -11.17 2.54 6.23
CA GLY A 160 -10.32 3.37 7.08
C GLY A 160 -9.55 4.45 6.36
N LEU A 161 -8.94 5.30 7.15
CA LEU A 161 -7.97 6.31 6.73
C LEU A 161 -6.66 6.06 7.45
N ASN A 162 -5.57 6.04 6.69
CA ASN A 162 -4.24 5.79 7.24
C ASN A 162 -3.29 6.94 6.90
N PRO A 163 -3.16 7.93 7.78
CA PRO A 163 -2.10 8.93 7.67
C PRO A 163 -0.74 8.25 7.86
N MET A 164 0.18 8.54 6.94
CA MET A 164 1.53 7.99 6.92
C MET A 164 2.57 9.09 6.83
N LEU A 165 3.65 8.93 7.59
CA LEU A 165 4.83 9.77 7.53
C LEU A 165 5.98 9.00 6.88
N ASN A 166 6.47 9.49 5.77
CA ASN A 166 7.62 8.95 5.07
C ASN A 166 8.91 9.43 5.75
N LEU A 167 9.67 8.50 6.30
CA LEU A 167 10.96 8.75 6.95
C LEU A 167 12.15 8.55 5.99
N SER A 168 11.89 8.07 4.78
CA SER A 168 12.90 7.81 3.77
C SER A 168 12.95 8.95 2.74
N GLY A 169 14.05 9.03 2.01
CA GLY A 169 14.27 9.97 0.94
C GLY A 169 15.68 10.54 1.01
N LYS A 170 16.42 10.36 -0.07
CA LYS A 170 17.76 10.91 -0.21
C LYS A 170 17.69 12.23 -0.99
N SER A 171 18.68 13.08 -0.80
CA SER A 171 18.80 14.35 -1.53
C SER A 171 19.13 14.14 -3.02
N ASN A 172 19.73 13.00 -3.37
CA ASN A 172 20.23 12.70 -4.73
C ASN A 172 19.33 11.70 -5.49
N ASP A 173 18.09 11.49 -5.04
CA ASP A 173 17.11 10.67 -5.76
C ASP A 173 16.54 11.45 -6.97
N TYR A 174 16.25 10.79 -8.10
CA TYR A 174 15.59 11.40 -9.25
C TYR A 174 14.17 11.86 -8.88
N ILE A 175 13.42 10.98 -8.21
CA ILE A 175 12.09 11.28 -7.66
C ILE A 175 12.14 11.18 -6.15
N LYS A 176 11.56 12.18 -5.48
CA LYS A 176 11.38 12.20 -4.03
C LYS A 176 9.90 12.28 -3.68
N LEU A 177 9.49 11.46 -2.72
CA LEU A 177 8.13 11.49 -2.20
C LEU A 177 8.03 12.51 -1.06
N LYS A 178 6.85 13.09 -0.90
CA LYS A 178 6.52 13.95 0.24
C LYS A 178 6.70 13.22 1.56
N HIS A 179 6.91 14.00 2.59
CA HIS A 179 7.06 13.48 3.96
C HIS A 179 5.74 12.93 4.53
N SER A 180 4.59 13.48 4.14
CA SER A 180 3.28 13.07 4.63
C SER A 180 2.38 12.62 3.48
N ASP A 181 1.64 11.54 3.72
CA ASP A 181 0.64 11.00 2.81
C ASP A 181 -0.59 10.54 3.61
N VAL A 182 -1.74 10.41 2.95
CA VAL A 182 -2.96 9.88 3.56
C VAL A 182 -3.56 8.84 2.62
N PHE A 183 -3.70 7.62 3.11
CA PHE A 183 -4.27 6.51 2.36
C PHE A 183 -5.71 6.26 2.78
N LEU A 184 -6.57 6.01 1.80
CA LEU A 184 -7.85 5.35 2.01
C LEU A 184 -7.61 3.85 2.03
N GLU A 185 -8.12 3.16 3.04
CA GLU A 185 -8.03 1.71 3.18
C GLU A 185 -9.41 1.08 3.06
N VAL A 186 -9.48 0.02 2.25
CA VAL A 186 -10.66 -0.85 2.16
C VAL A 186 -10.18 -2.28 2.24
N GLY A 187 -10.84 -3.10 3.03
CA GLY A 187 -10.37 -4.47 3.21
C GLY A 187 -11.43 -5.45 3.69
N LEU A 188 -11.01 -6.70 3.70
CA LEU A 188 -11.75 -7.84 4.18
C LEU A 188 -10.91 -8.60 5.19
N GLY A 189 -11.53 -9.08 6.25
CA GLY A 189 -10.87 -9.90 7.26
C GLY A 189 -11.79 -10.96 7.84
N CYS A 190 -11.20 -11.85 8.61
CA CYS A 190 -11.94 -12.85 9.35
C CYS A 190 -11.27 -13.11 10.70
N ASP A 191 -12.05 -12.99 11.77
CA ASP A 191 -11.58 -13.40 13.10
C ASP A 191 -11.62 -14.93 13.20
N PHE A 192 -10.51 -15.54 13.57
CA PHE A 192 -10.41 -16.95 13.93
C PHE A 192 -10.14 -17.06 15.42
N TYR A 193 -11.10 -17.61 16.16
CA TYR A 193 -11.00 -17.77 17.61
C TYR A 193 -10.29 -19.08 17.91
N LEU A 194 -9.00 -18.99 18.22
CA LEU A 194 -8.19 -20.11 18.68
C LEU A 194 -8.31 -20.24 20.22
N PRO A 195 -7.92 -21.36 20.80
CA PRO A 195 -8.06 -21.57 22.25
C PRO A 195 -7.39 -20.50 23.10
N TYR A 196 -6.23 -19.99 22.67
CA TYR A 196 -5.39 -19.08 23.46
C TYR A 196 -5.40 -17.63 22.95
N PHE A 197 -5.61 -17.40 21.65
CA PHE A 197 -5.59 -16.08 21.03
C PHE A 197 -6.59 -16.00 19.88
N LYS A 198 -6.87 -14.78 19.44
CA LYS A 198 -7.65 -14.51 18.23
C LYS A 198 -6.69 -14.13 17.12
N LEU A 199 -6.74 -14.87 16.01
CA LEU A 199 -5.98 -14.59 14.80
C LEU A 199 -6.90 -13.89 13.80
N ARG A 200 -6.44 -12.78 13.22
CA ARG A 200 -7.22 -11.98 12.27
C ARG A 200 -6.41 -11.73 11.00
N PRO A 201 -6.44 -12.62 10.01
CA PRO A 201 -5.93 -12.31 8.68
C PRO A 201 -6.81 -11.26 8.01
N GLU A 202 -6.16 -10.25 7.43
CA GLU A 202 -6.78 -9.15 6.70
C GLU A 202 -6.10 -8.93 5.36
N LEU A 203 -6.90 -8.76 4.32
CA LEU A 203 -6.45 -8.28 3.01
C LEU A 203 -6.97 -6.87 2.83
N LYS A 204 -6.06 -5.90 2.71
CA LYS A 204 -6.38 -4.47 2.54
C LYS A 204 -5.87 -3.97 1.20
N PHE A 205 -6.67 -3.17 0.53
CA PHE A 205 -6.24 -2.30 -0.57
C PHE A 205 -6.15 -0.87 -0.05
N MET A 206 -5.05 -0.20 -0.33
CA MET A 206 -4.74 1.14 0.16
C MET A 206 -4.38 2.02 -1.03
N TYR A 207 -4.97 3.21 -1.09
CA TYR A 207 -4.77 4.18 -2.16
C TYR A 207 -4.51 5.57 -1.59
N SER A 208 -3.41 6.21 -2.04
CA SER A 208 -3.08 7.57 -1.64
C SER A 208 -4.09 8.58 -2.17
N LEU A 209 -4.65 9.41 -1.29
CA LEU A 209 -5.63 10.44 -1.63
C LEU A 209 -4.97 11.73 -2.12
N ILE A 210 -3.69 11.92 -1.84
CA ILE A 210 -2.96 13.14 -2.19
C ILE A 210 -1.85 12.84 -3.19
N ASN A 211 -1.38 13.87 -3.88
CA ASN A 211 -0.19 13.74 -4.73
C ASN A 211 1.04 13.56 -3.83
N SER A 212 1.65 12.38 -3.90
CA SER A 212 2.80 11.98 -3.08
C SER A 212 4.14 12.55 -3.59
N LEU A 213 4.19 13.21 -4.78
CA LEU A 213 5.40 13.76 -5.37
C LEU A 213 5.84 15.07 -4.69
N ASP A 214 7.11 15.17 -4.30
CA ASP A 214 7.73 16.41 -3.85
C ASP A 214 8.22 17.26 -5.06
N LYS A 215 7.37 18.17 -5.52
CA LYS A 215 7.68 19.07 -6.66
C LYS A 215 8.83 20.06 -6.38
N ASN A 216 9.17 20.33 -5.13
CA ASN A 216 10.25 21.24 -4.78
C ASN A 216 11.62 20.56 -4.84
N HIS A 217 11.66 19.26 -5.00
CA HIS A 217 12.89 18.50 -5.06
C HIS A 217 13.80 18.96 -6.21
N SER A 218 13.26 19.29 -7.39
CA SER A 218 14.00 19.76 -8.55
C SER A 218 14.84 21.03 -8.29
N LYS A 219 14.40 21.89 -7.35
CA LYS A 219 15.13 23.13 -6.98
C LYS A 219 16.37 22.87 -6.11
N ASN A 220 16.43 21.71 -5.46
CA ASN A 220 17.48 21.36 -4.52
C ASN A 220 18.53 20.39 -5.11
N LEU A 221 18.37 20.00 -6.37
CA LEU A 221 19.29 19.11 -7.06
C LEU A 221 20.60 19.85 -7.40
N GLN A 222 21.72 19.22 -7.08
CA GLN A 222 23.07 19.74 -7.40
C GLN A 222 23.45 19.44 -8.86
N ASP A 223 23.03 18.30 -9.38
CA ASP A 223 23.30 17.88 -10.77
C ASP A 223 22.11 18.22 -11.69
N LYS A 224 22.33 19.13 -12.64
CA LYS A 224 21.32 19.55 -13.62
C LYS A 224 20.91 18.43 -14.59
N ASN A 225 21.78 17.44 -14.83
CA ASN A 225 21.44 16.27 -15.66
C ASN A 225 20.32 15.44 -15.06
N MET A 226 20.12 15.50 -13.73
CA MET A 226 19.02 14.81 -13.05
C MET A 226 17.67 15.48 -13.30
N LEU A 227 17.63 16.76 -13.69
CA LEU A 227 16.40 17.53 -13.87
C LEU A 227 15.46 16.92 -14.91
N MET A 228 16.00 16.30 -15.98
CA MET A 228 15.18 15.66 -17.01
C MET A 228 14.39 14.46 -16.44
N TYR A 229 14.96 13.74 -15.47
CA TYR A 229 14.28 12.62 -14.80
C TYR A 229 13.31 13.11 -13.74
N THR A 230 13.72 14.10 -12.92
CA THR A 230 12.88 14.68 -11.86
C THR A 230 11.64 15.37 -12.40
N ASN A 231 11.78 16.10 -13.51
CA ASN A 231 10.67 16.82 -14.14
C ASN A 231 9.83 15.95 -15.08
N SER A 232 10.21 14.69 -15.30
CA SER A 232 9.46 13.77 -16.18
C SER A 232 8.08 13.39 -15.61
N VAL A 233 7.86 13.56 -14.30
CA VAL A 233 6.63 13.20 -13.62
C VAL A 233 5.98 14.42 -12.98
N ASN A 234 4.68 14.62 -13.24
CA ASN A 234 3.90 15.72 -12.69
C ASN A 234 3.15 15.35 -11.41
N GLU A 235 2.65 14.14 -11.33
CA GLU A 235 1.86 13.65 -10.21
C GLU A 235 2.18 12.19 -9.97
N THR A 236 2.15 11.78 -8.69
CA THR A 236 2.30 10.37 -8.34
C THR A 236 1.36 10.01 -7.20
N ARG A 237 0.79 8.80 -7.27
CA ARG A 237 -0.07 8.24 -6.22
C ARG A 237 0.41 6.85 -5.86
N ALA A 238 0.55 6.63 -4.56
CA ALA A 238 0.97 5.33 -4.06
C ALA A 238 -0.24 4.40 -3.91
N LYS A 239 -0.04 3.14 -4.29
CA LYS A 239 -0.99 2.04 -4.11
C LYS A 239 -0.31 0.95 -3.32
N MET A 240 -1.06 0.29 -2.43
CA MET A 240 -0.56 -0.86 -1.68
C MET A 240 -1.65 -1.92 -1.56
N ILE A 241 -1.23 -3.18 -1.59
CA ILE A 241 -2.06 -4.33 -1.22
C ILE A 241 -1.37 -4.98 -0.02
N ALA A 242 -2.02 -4.99 1.13
CA ALA A 242 -1.43 -5.51 2.37
C ALA A 242 -2.17 -6.77 2.82
N LEU A 243 -1.40 -7.82 3.13
CA LEU A 243 -1.86 -9.00 3.84
C LEU A 243 -1.29 -8.92 5.26
N THR A 244 -2.15 -8.70 6.24
CA THR A 244 -1.77 -8.46 7.62
C THR A 244 -2.40 -9.50 8.54
N PHE A 245 -1.65 -9.97 9.50
CA PHE A 245 -2.10 -10.87 10.55
C PHE A 245 -2.08 -10.13 11.89
N TYR A 246 -3.24 -10.05 12.53
CA TYR A 246 -3.38 -9.48 13.86
C TYR A 246 -3.55 -10.59 14.88
N PHE A 247 -2.93 -10.41 16.04
CA PHE A 247 -2.91 -11.36 17.17
C PHE A 247 -3.43 -10.63 18.42
N GLU A 248 -4.54 -11.11 18.97
CA GLU A 248 -5.19 -10.58 20.19
C GLU A 248 -5.30 -11.60 21.30
#